data_dd581f513f147429f3290676136a4236
#
_entry.id   dd581f513f147429f3290676136a4236
#
_cell.length_a   1.000
_cell.length_b   1.000
_cell.length_c   1.000
_cell.angle_alpha   90.00
_cell.angle_beta   90.00
_cell.angle_gamma   90.00
#
_symmetry.space_group_name_H-M   'P 1'
#
loop_
_entity.id
_entity.type
_entity.pdbx_description
1 polymer ?
#
loop_
_entity_poly.entity_id
_entity_poly.type
_entity_poly.pdbx_seq_one_letter_code
_entity_poly.pdbx_strand_id
1 'polypeptide(L)'
;LGGYCSYCEFPIKHVPEVEHIASKANGGDRTDWNNLLLGCKYCNTRKGKKTSLEDVDEYIWPDRDNTALAYTYRNGVPEVNEKKLLEVDSTGKFYRKAKKLFDLVQLDHVPNEKEKDKRFAERNEAFQIAQESLSIWRKVKRIVDDSKALELYKNIIATTALAVGFFSVWMTVFSEEPEILLMLIEKFPNTRKEYFDRTGHPMALDKIEKVC
;
A
#
# COMPACT_ATOMS: atom_id res chain seq x y z
N LEU A 1 -6.10 -10.53 -2.85
CA LEU A 1 -6.22 -9.10 -2.57
C LEU A 1 -7.44 -8.85 -1.70
N GLY A 2 -7.37 -7.93 -0.73
CA GLY A 2 -8.48 -7.55 0.14
C GLY A 2 -9.51 -6.66 -0.59
N GLY A 3 -10.51 -6.14 0.14
CA GLY A 3 -11.53 -5.23 -0.41
C GLY A 3 -11.02 -3.81 -0.64
N TYR A 4 -9.81 -3.65 -1.20
CA TYR A 4 -9.16 -2.37 -1.51
C TYR A 4 -8.39 -2.42 -2.82
N CYS A 5 -8.18 -1.26 -3.40
CA CYS A 5 -7.48 -1.08 -4.67
C CYS A 5 -6.02 -1.53 -4.56
N SER A 6 -5.55 -2.36 -5.49
CA SER A 6 -4.17 -2.85 -5.53
C SER A 6 -3.13 -1.74 -5.68
N TYR A 7 -3.51 -0.59 -6.25
CA TYR A 7 -2.59 0.51 -6.52
C TYR A 7 -2.51 1.55 -5.39
N CYS A 8 -3.67 2.02 -4.91
CA CYS A 8 -3.73 3.13 -3.97
C CYS A 8 -4.30 2.76 -2.60
N GLU A 9 -4.67 1.48 -2.42
CA GLU A 9 -5.24 0.92 -1.19
C GLU A 9 -6.58 1.55 -0.74
N PHE A 10 -7.23 2.31 -1.64
CA PHE A 10 -8.55 2.88 -1.43
C PHE A 10 -9.57 1.75 -1.19
N PRO A 11 -10.40 1.82 -0.15
CA PRO A 11 -11.45 0.82 0.10
C PRO A 11 -12.46 0.76 -1.06
N ILE A 12 -12.68 -0.44 -1.60
CA ILE A 12 -13.58 -0.68 -2.76
C ILE A 12 -14.62 -1.75 -2.48
N LYS A 13 -15.13 -1.78 -1.25
CA LYS A 13 -16.05 -2.84 -0.76
C LYS A 13 -17.32 -3.01 -1.63
N HIS A 14 -17.76 -1.95 -2.30
CA HIS A 14 -19.02 -1.94 -3.04
C HIS A 14 -18.88 -1.89 -4.56
N VAL A 15 -17.76 -1.39 -5.08
CA VAL A 15 -17.56 -1.18 -6.52
C VAL A 15 -16.13 -1.55 -6.91
N PRO A 16 -15.75 -2.83 -6.79
CA PRO A 16 -14.46 -3.29 -7.30
C PRO A 16 -14.50 -3.30 -8.83
N GLU A 17 -13.40 -2.84 -9.44
CA GLU A 17 -13.19 -2.99 -10.88
C GLU A 17 -12.08 -4.01 -11.12
N VAL A 18 -12.30 -4.94 -12.05
CA VAL A 18 -11.24 -5.82 -12.54
C VAL A 18 -10.37 -5.01 -13.50
N GLU A 19 -9.14 -4.87 -13.14
CA GLU A 19 -8.13 -4.11 -13.86
C GLU A 19 -7.14 -5.07 -14.53
N HIS A 20 -6.68 -4.74 -15.74
CA HIS A 20 -5.74 -5.56 -16.50
C HIS A 20 -4.35 -4.92 -16.46
N ILE A 21 -3.35 -5.65 -15.98
CA ILE A 21 -1.94 -5.24 -15.92
C ILE A 21 -1.49 -4.76 -17.31
N ALA A 22 -1.46 -5.65 -18.29
CA ALA A 22 -1.40 -5.28 -19.70
C ALA A 22 -2.82 -5.01 -20.21
N SER A 23 -3.06 -3.85 -20.79
CA SER A 23 -4.40 -3.47 -21.23
C SER A 23 -4.91 -4.41 -22.35
N LYS A 24 -6.19 -4.71 -22.34
CA LYS A 24 -6.85 -5.51 -23.39
C LYS A 24 -6.66 -4.94 -24.79
N ALA A 25 -6.51 -3.62 -24.90
CA ALA A 25 -6.30 -2.95 -26.18
C ALA A 25 -4.87 -3.13 -26.71
N ASN A 26 -3.91 -3.48 -25.84
CA ASN A 26 -2.49 -3.60 -26.16
C ASN A 26 -1.99 -5.04 -25.89
N GLY A 27 -2.80 -6.04 -26.25
CA GLY A 27 -2.42 -7.44 -26.23
C GLY A 27 -2.61 -8.18 -24.90
N GLY A 28 -3.11 -7.52 -23.85
CA GLY A 28 -3.36 -8.17 -22.58
C GLY A 28 -4.48 -9.20 -22.65
N ASP A 29 -4.24 -10.42 -22.15
CA ASP A 29 -5.27 -11.46 -22.06
C ASP A 29 -6.35 -11.04 -21.07
N ARG A 30 -7.61 -11.30 -21.46
CA ARG A 30 -8.80 -10.90 -20.68
C ARG A 30 -9.05 -11.80 -19.48
N THR A 31 -8.56 -13.02 -19.52
CA THR A 31 -8.92 -14.10 -18.61
C THR A 31 -7.72 -14.66 -17.86
N ASP A 32 -6.50 -14.28 -18.23
CA ASP A 32 -5.30 -14.69 -17.52
C ASP A 32 -5.26 -14.04 -16.11
N TRP A 33 -5.33 -14.90 -15.10
CA TRP A 33 -5.23 -14.50 -13.70
C TRP A 33 -4.01 -13.63 -13.39
N ASN A 34 -2.87 -13.92 -14.06
CA ASN A 34 -1.64 -13.13 -13.88
C ASN A 34 -1.71 -11.74 -14.51
N ASN A 35 -2.76 -11.46 -15.30
CA ASN A 35 -3.02 -10.16 -15.90
C ASN A 35 -4.12 -9.37 -15.16
N LEU A 36 -4.66 -9.90 -14.04
CA LEU A 36 -5.81 -9.31 -13.35
C LEU A 36 -5.44 -8.77 -11.97
N LEU A 37 -5.85 -7.55 -11.70
CA LEU A 37 -5.78 -6.91 -10.39
C LEU A 37 -7.14 -6.35 -10.00
N LEU A 38 -7.30 -6.06 -8.71
CA LEU A 38 -8.45 -5.36 -8.18
C LEU A 38 -8.17 -3.87 -8.14
N GLY A 39 -8.89 -3.06 -8.88
CA GLY A 39 -8.69 -1.62 -8.98
C GLY A 39 -9.89 -0.82 -8.46
N CYS A 40 -9.64 0.41 -8.02
CA CYS A 40 -10.69 1.39 -7.90
C CYS A 40 -10.89 2.11 -9.25
N LYS A 41 -12.08 2.66 -9.45
CA LYS A 41 -12.43 3.42 -10.65
C LYS A 41 -11.39 4.50 -10.99
N TYR A 42 -10.85 5.18 -9.98
CA TYR A 42 -9.91 6.28 -10.20
C TYR A 42 -8.57 5.79 -10.78
N CYS A 43 -7.95 4.77 -10.17
CA CYS A 43 -6.70 4.19 -10.67
C CYS A 43 -6.89 3.54 -12.04
N ASN A 44 -7.97 2.78 -12.23
CA ASN A 44 -8.28 2.14 -13.51
C ASN A 44 -8.49 3.19 -14.62
N THR A 45 -9.22 4.26 -14.36
CA THR A 45 -9.42 5.35 -15.33
C THR A 45 -8.08 6.04 -15.69
N ARG A 46 -7.21 6.32 -14.72
CA ARG A 46 -5.93 7.00 -14.96
C ARG A 46 -4.93 6.13 -15.70
N LYS A 47 -4.86 4.85 -15.35
CA LYS A 47 -4.06 3.87 -16.08
C LYS A 47 -4.60 3.69 -17.50
N GLY A 48 -5.90 3.43 -17.65
CA GLY A 48 -6.55 3.29 -18.94
C GLY A 48 -5.89 2.23 -19.82
N LYS A 49 -5.55 2.60 -21.06
CA LYS A 49 -4.94 1.72 -22.07
C LYS A 49 -3.42 1.92 -22.20
N LYS A 50 -2.75 2.47 -21.19
CA LYS A 50 -1.36 2.94 -21.31
C LYS A 50 -0.30 1.82 -21.16
N THR A 51 -0.68 0.61 -20.76
CA THR A 51 0.25 -0.51 -20.56
C THR A 51 0.04 -1.58 -21.62
N SER A 52 1.12 -2.23 -22.05
CA SER A 52 1.15 -3.32 -23.03
C SER A 52 1.89 -4.53 -22.47
N LEU A 53 1.85 -5.67 -23.18
CA LEU A 53 2.66 -6.84 -22.84
C LEU A 53 4.17 -6.56 -22.94
N GLU A 54 4.56 -5.61 -23.79
CA GLU A 54 5.96 -5.28 -24.03
C GLU A 54 6.58 -4.46 -22.90
N ASP A 55 5.77 -3.66 -22.20
CA ASP A 55 6.24 -2.71 -21.19
C ASP A 55 5.84 -3.05 -19.74
N VAL A 56 5.10 -4.15 -19.53
CA VAL A 56 4.68 -4.55 -18.17
C VAL A 56 5.85 -4.71 -17.20
N ASP A 57 7.00 -5.15 -17.67
CA ASP A 57 8.19 -5.35 -16.85
C ASP A 57 8.92 -4.04 -16.49
N GLU A 58 8.47 -2.91 -17.03
CA GLU A 58 8.99 -1.59 -16.68
C GLU A 58 8.32 -0.95 -15.46
N TYR A 59 7.33 -1.61 -14.90
CA TYR A 59 6.58 -1.18 -13.70
C TYR A 59 6.85 -2.12 -12.53
N ILE A 60 6.58 -1.68 -11.31
CA ILE A 60 6.32 -2.60 -10.19
C ILE A 60 4.84 -2.97 -10.19
N TRP A 61 4.53 -4.18 -9.74
CA TRP A 61 3.14 -4.64 -9.65
C TRP A 61 2.83 -5.20 -8.26
N PRO A 62 1.67 -4.84 -7.67
CA PRO A 62 1.31 -5.23 -6.30
C PRO A 62 1.19 -6.74 -6.05
N ASP A 63 1.03 -7.53 -7.11
CA ASP A 63 0.95 -9.00 -7.06
C ASP A 63 2.32 -9.69 -7.15
N ARG A 64 3.37 -8.98 -7.57
CA ARG A 64 4.70 -9.52 -7.85
C ARG A 64 5.81 -8.87 -7.04
N ASP A 65 5.67 -7.59 -6.74
CA ASP A 65 6.69 -6.77 -6.11
C ASP A 65 6.27 -6.35 -4.71
N ASN A 66 7.23 -6.10 -3.83
CA ASN A 66 6.94 -5.53 -2.52
C ASN A 66 6.71 -4.01 -2.62
N THR A 67 5.47 -3.62 -2.91
CA THR A 67 5.08 -2.21 -3.02
C THR A 67 5.15 -1.44 -1.70
N ALA A 68 5.18 -2.12 -0.56
CA ALA A 68 5.38 -1.46 0.75
C ALA A 68 6.77 -0.84 0.90
N LEU A 69 7.77 -1.31 0.12
CA LEU A 69 9.07 -0.64 0.00
C LEU A 69 9.03 0.64 -0.84
N ALA A 70 8.12 0.67 -1.82
CA ALA A 70 8.17 1.63 -2.90
C ALA A 70 7.64 3.01 -2.50
N TYR A 71 6.70 3.06 -1.59
CA TYR A 71 5.97 4.28 -1.26
C TYR A 71 6.02 4.60 0.22
N THR A 72 6.07 5.88 0.53
CA THR A 72 5.96 6.45 1.88
C THR A 72 4.97 7.61 1.85
N TYR A 73 4.58 8.10 3.03
CA TYR A 73 3.56 9.14 3.11
C TYR A 73 4.04 10.29 4.00
N ARG A 74 4.06 11.49 3.44
CA ARG A 74 4.34 12.70 4.20
C ARG A 74 3.07 13.53 4.32
N ASN A 75 2.58 13.71 5.55
CA ASN A 75 1.30 14.39 5.80
C ASN A 75 0.14 13.84 4.95
N GLY A 76 0.08 12.52 4.77
CA GLY A 76 -0.94 11.85 3.97
C GLY A 76 -0.71 11.90 2.44
N VAL A 77 0.28 12.65 1.96
CA VAL A 77 0.66 12.70 0.55
C VAL A 77 1.64 11.56 0.25
N PRO A 78 1.35 10.70 -0.75
CA PRO A 78 2.26 9.64 -1.13
C PRO A 78 3.49 10.18 -1.87
N GLU A 79 4.63 9.60 -1.57
CA GLU A 79 5.90 9.87 -2.25
C GLU A 79 6.57 8.55 -2.61
N VAL A 80 7.34 8.52 -3.71
CA VAL A 80 8.23 7.39 -3.98
C VAL A 80 9.36 7.39 -2.97
N ASN A 81 9.60 6.28 -2.30
CA ASN A 81 10.64 6.15 -1.28
C ASN A 81 12.02 5.94 -1.94
N GLU A 82 12.48 6.96 -2.66
CA GLU A 82 13.71 6.92 -3.46
C GLU A 82 14.91 6.44 -2.64
N LYS A 83 15.10 7.02 -1.45
CA LYS A 83 16.24 6.66 -0.58
C LYS A 83 16.24 5.16 -0.29
N LYS A 84 15.12 4.61 0.15
CA LYS A 84 15.00 3.19 0.49
C LYS A 84 15.18 2.28 -0.72
N LEU A 85 14.63 2.68 -1.85
CA LEU A 85 14.74 1.92 -3.10
C LEU A 85 16.17 1.89 -3.63
N LEU A 86 16.93 2.99 -3.52
CA LEU A 86 18.35 3.04 -3.90
C LEU A 86 19.27 2.30 -2.92
N GLU A 87 18.89 2.23 -1.64
CA GLU A 87 19.58 1.37 -0.66
C GLU A 87 19.44 -0.13 -1.00
N VAL A 88 18.29 -0.51 -1.55
CA VAL A 88 17.98 -1.90 -1.94
C VAL A 88 18.57 -2.25 -3.31
N ASP A 89 18.44 -1.36 -4.27
CA ASP A 89 18.92 -1.51 -5.64
C ASP A 89 19.66 -0.25 -6.10
N SER A 90 20.98 -0.27 -5.93
CA SER A 90 21.88 0.85 -6.31
C SER A 90 21.88 1.16 -7.82
N THR A 91 21.38 0.25 -8.67
CA THR A 91 21.20 0.50 -10.12
C THR A 91 20.04 1.47 -10.40
N GLY A 92 19.17 1.68 -9.43
CA GLY A 92 17.98 2.50 -9.53
C GLY A 92 16.89 1.91 -10.43
N LYS A 93 17.02 0.65 -10.84
CA LYS A 93 15.99 0.00 -11.70
C LYS A 93 14.66 -0.09 -10.96
N PHE A 94 14.70 -0.50 -9.67
CA PHE A 94 13.48 -0.64 -8.88
C PHE A 94 12.83 0.73 -8.60
N TYR A 95 13.64 1.76 -8.34
CA TYR A 95 13.14 3.14 -8.24
C TYR A 95 12.41 3.60 -9.51
N ARG A 96 13.03 3.40 -10.69
CA ARG A 96 12.39 3.78 -11.97
C ARG A 96 11.08 3.06 -12.20
N LYS A 97 11.00 1.77 -11.90
CA LYS A 97 9.76 0.97 -12.00
C LYS A 97 8.68 1.49 -11.04
N ALA A 98 9.05 1.79 -9.78
CA ALA A 98 8.14 2.34 -8.79
C ALA A 98 7.60 3.71 -9.21
N LYS A 99 8.49 4.59 -9.69
CA LYS A 99 8.11 5.92 -10.21
C LYS A 99 7.18 5.83 -11.41
N LYS A 100 7.42 4.90 -12.35
CA LYS A 100 6.53 4.68 -13.49
C LYS A 100 5.12 4.29 -13.08
N LEU A 101 4.95 3.36 -12.12
CA LEU A 101 3.62 3.00 -11.61
C LEU A 101 2.96 4.16 -10.88
N PHE A 102 3.73 4.87 -10.05
CA PHE A 102 3.26 6.06 -9.33
C PHE A 102 2.64 7.10 -10.28
N ASP A 103 3.36 7.43 -11.35
CA ASP A 103 2.93 8.40 -12.36
C ASP A 103 1.78 7.87 -13.22
N LEU A 104 1.80 6.57 -13.54
CA LEU A 104 0.77 5.93 -14.35
C LEU A 104 -0.63 6.07 -13.73
N VAL A 105 -0.73 5.82 -12.42
CA VAL A 105 -2.01 5.91 -11.70
C VAL A 105 -2.21 7.28 -11.04
N GLN A 106 -1.23 8.18 -11.17
CA GLN A 106 -1.21 9.50 -10.55
C GLN A 106 -1.56 9.38 -9.05
N LEU A 107 -0.68 8.69 -8.32
CA LEU A 107 -0.95 8.33 -6.93
C LEU A 107 -1.04 9.57 -6.02
N ASP A 108 -0.29 10.64 -6.33
CA ASP A 108 -0.25 11.92 -5.64
C ASP A 108 -1.29 12.94 -6.11
N HIS A 109 -2.18 12.54 -7.04
CA HIS A 109 -3.15 13.47 -7.62
C HIS A 109 -4.00 14.17 -6.56
N VAL A 110 -4.01 15.50 -6.63
CA VAL A 110 -4.90 16.36 -5.83
C VAL A 110 -6.06 16.79 -6.75
N PRO A 111 -7.29 16.37 -6.47
CA PRO A 111 -8.43 16.71 -7.32
C PRO A 111 -8.79 18.19 -7.20
N ASN A 112 -9.26 18.79 -8.29
CA ASN A 112 -9.91 20.09 -8.25
C ASN A 112 -11.40 19.94 -7.86
N GLU A 113 -12.09 21.05 -7.61
CA GLU A 113 -13.48 21.08 -7.15
C GLU A 113 -14.49 20.33 -8.05
N LYS A 114 -14.18 20.16 -9.34
CA LYS A 114 -15.04 19.50 -10.33
C LYS A 114 -14.79 17.98 -10.40
N GLU A 115 -13.67 17.53 -9.87
CA GLU A 115 -13.29 16.12 -9.90
C GLU A 115 -13.90 15.33 -8.75
N LYS A 116 -14.33 14.10 -9.05
CA LYS A 116 -14.92 13.18 -8.06
C LYS A 116 -13.91 12.21 -7.46
N ASP A 117 -12.60 12.45 -7.69
CA ASP A 117 -11.55 11.58 -7.17
C ASP A 117 -11.38 11.78 -5.66
N LYS A 118 -11.78 10.82 -4.88
CA LYS A 118 -11.76 10.88 -3.42
C LYS A 118 -10.46 10.36 -2.79
N ARG A 119 -9.55 9.78 -3.59
CA ARG A 119 -8.33 9.13 -3.06
C ARG A 119 -7.51 10.04 -2.15
N PHE A 120 -7.37 11.31 -2.55
CA PHE A 120 -6.62 12.30 -1.77
C PHE A 120 -7.27 12.58 -0.41
N ALA A 121 -8.56 12.91 -0.42
CA ALA A 121 -9.29 13.29 0.81
C ALA A 121 -9.35 12.12 1.80
N GLU A 122 -9.77 10.94 1.35
CA GLU A 122 -9.91 9.76 2.23
C GLU A 122 -8.56 9.22 2.73
N ARG A 123 -7.49 9.35 1.94
CA ARG A 123 -6.15 9.01 2.40
C ARG A 123 -5.62 9.98 3.45
N ASN A 124 -5.90 11.28 3.30
CA ASN A 124 -5.55 12.26 4.32
C ASN A 124 -6.33 12.02 5.61
N GLU A 125 -7.60 11.68 5.53
CA GLU A 125 -8.40 11.29 6.70
C GLU A 125 -7.79 10.06 7.38
N ALA A 126 -7.45 9.03 6.62
CA ALA A 126 -6.77 7.84 7.14
C ALA A 126 -5.45 8.19 7.85
N PHE A 127 -4.67 9.12 7.28
CA PHE A 127 -3.43 9.59 7.88
C PHE A 127 -3.67 10.31 9.22
N GLN A 128 -4.67 11.18 9.32
CA GLN A 128 -5.03 11.86 10.58
C GLN A 128 -5.48 10.86 11.64
N ILE A 129 -6.37 9.92 11.29
CA ILE A 129 -6.82 8.86 12.20
C ILE A 129 -5.64 8.02 12.70
N ALA A 130 -4.71 7.67 11.81
CA ALA A 130 -3.52 6.90 12.17
C ALA A 130 -2.61 7.69 13.14
N GLN A 131 -2.41 9.00 12.92
CA GLN A 131 -1.61 9.85 13.80
C GLN A 131 -2.25 10.02 15.19
N GLU A 132 -3.55 10.23 15.26
CA GLU A 132 -4.27 10.26 16.52
C GLU A 132 -4.16 8.93 17.27
N SER A 133 -4.35 7.82 16.56
CA SER A 133 -4.19 6.47 17.11
C SER A 133 -2.77 6.23 17.65
N LEU A 134 -1.73 6.67 16.95
CA LEU A 134 -0.35 6.62 17.43
C LEU A 134 -0.14 7.45 18.69
N SER A 135 -0.69 8.67 18.73
CA SER A 135 -0.63 9.55 19.92
C SER A 135 -1.27 8.88 21.14
N ILE A 136 -2.45 8.28 20.95
CA ILE A 136 -3.16 7.54 22.01
C ILE A 136 -2.33 6.32 22.44
N TRP A 137 -1.86 5.52 21.49
CA TRP A 137 -1.06 4.34 21.76
C TRP A 137 0.17 4.65 22.62
N ARG A 138 0.93 5.68 22.25
CA ARG A 138 2.11 6.12 23.01
C ARG A 138 1.78 6.58 24.44
N LYS A 139 0.60 7.17 24.66
CA LYS A 139 0.11 7.51 26.00
C LYS A 139 -0.28 6.25 26.78
N VAL A 140 -1.05 5.37 26.16
CA VAL A 140 -1.52 4.13 26.79
C VAL A 140 -0.33 3.27 27.24
N LYS A 141 0.69 3.08 26.41
CA LYS A 141 1.91 2.33 26.77
C LYS A 141 2.64 2.85 28.03
N ARG A 142 2.46 4.14 28.37
CA ARG A 142 3.10 4.76 29.55
C ARG A 142 2.33 4.58 30.84
N ILE A 143 1.02 4.33 30.75
CA ILE A 143 0.13 4.35 31.92
C ILE A 143 -0.53 3.00 32.20
N VAL A 144 -0.45 2.06 31.27
CA VAL A 144 -1.09 0.73 31.35
C VAL A 144 -0.01 -0.35 31.45
N ASP A 145 0.06 -1.02 32.60
CA ASP A 145 0.97 -2.16 32.82
C ASP A 145 0.32 -3.52 32.47
N ASP A 146 -1.00 -3.53 32.23
CA ASP A 146 -1.72 -4.78 31.91
C ASP A 146 -1.47 -5.14 30.43
N SER A 147 -0.75 -6.25 30.21
CA SER A 147 -0.46 -6.79 28.88
C SER A 147 -1.71 -7.16 28.09
N LYS A 148 -2.77 -7.61 28.74
CA LYS A 148 -4.05 -7.92 28.08
C LYS A 148 -4.75 -6.65 27.60
N ALA A 149 -4.72 -5.60 28.39
CA ALA A 149 -5.25 -4.30 27.99
C ALA A 149 -4.46 -3.72 26.82
N LEU A 150 -3.13 -3.81 26.83
CA LEU A 150 -2.30 -3.37 25.69
C LEU A 150 -2.61 -4.16 24.42
N GLU A 151 -2.83 -5.48 24.53
CA GLU A 151 -3.22 -6.30 23.37
C GLU A 151 -4.59 -5.90 22.79
N LEU A 152 -5.55 -5.55 23.66
CA LEU A 152 -6.85 -5.00 23.21
C LEU A 152 -6.68 -3.69 22.45
N TYR A 153 -5.84 -2.77 22.92
CA TYR A 153 -5.55 -1.52 22.21
C TYR A 153 -4.92 -1.76 20.84
N LYS A 154 -3.96 -2.66 20.74
CA LYS A 154 -3.38 -3.03 19.44
C LYS A 154 -4.44 -3.57 18.48
N ASN A 155 -5.33 -4.41 18.98
CA ASN A 155 -6.44 -4.95 18.19
C ASN A 155 -7.42 -3.85 17.73
N ILE A 156 -7.72 -2.87 18.58
CA ILE A 156 -8.56 -1.72 18.21
C ILE A 156 -7.90 -0.92 17.08
N ILE A 157 -6.60 -0.60 17.20
CA ILE A 157 -5.85 0.13 16.17
C ILE A 157 -5.91 -0.65 14.83
N ALA A 158 -5.58 -1.94 14.85
CA ALA A 158 -5.56 -2.74 13.64
C ALA A 158 -6.96 -2.94 13.02
N THR A 159 -8.01 -3.02 13.84
CA THR A 159 -9.39 -3.10 13.37
C THR A 159 -9.84 -1.77 12.75
N THR A 160 -9.47 -0.65 13.35
CA THR A 160 -9.72 0.70 12.80
C THR A 160 -8.99 0.86 11.46
N ALA A 161 -7.72 0.49 11.39
CA ALA A 161 -6.93 0.52 10.16
C ALA A 161 -7.59 -0.30 9.04
N LEU A 162 -8.02 -1.52 9.35
CA LEU A 162 -8.72 -2.38 8.39
C LEU A 162 -10.04 -1.77 7.90
N ALA A 163 -10.79 -1.10 8.77
CA ALA A 163 -12.04 -0.45 8.40
C ALA A 163 -11.83 0.77 7.50
N VAL A 164 -10.81 1.56 7.79
CA VAL A 164 -10.44 2.79 7.08
C VAL A 164 -9.71 2.48 5.76
N GLY A 165 -8.91 1.39 5.71
CA GLY A 165 -8.05 1.06 4.56
C GLY A 165 -6.72 1.81 4.57
N PHE A 166 -6.07 1.90 3.40
CA PHE A 166 -4.76 2.57 3.21
C PHE A 166 -3.65 1.98 4.09
N PHE A 167 -3.45 0.68 3.98
CA PHE A 167 -2.47 -0.09 4.75
C PHE A 167 -1.10 0.59 4.87
N SER A 168 -0.54 1.05 3.74
CA SER A 168 0.79 1.66 3.72
C SER A 168 0.86 3.00 4.47
N VAL A 169 -0.25 3.73 4.61
CA VAL A 169 -0.36 4.92 5.46
C VAL A 169 -0.13 4.54 6.92
N TRP A 170 -0.82 3.51 7.40
CA TRP A 170 -0.67 3.00 8.76
C TRP A 170 0.73 2.47 9.02
N MET A 171 1.30 1.71 8.09
CA MET A 171 2.68 1.23 8.17
C MET A 171 3.69 2.38 8.28
N THR A 172 3.46 3.48 7.54
CA THR A 172 4.32 4.66 7.61
C THR A 172 4.20 5.37 8.96
N VAL A 173 2.98 5.61 9.45
CA VAL A 173 2.72 6.32 10.71
C VAL A 173 3.25 5.54 11.90
N PHE A 174 3.09 4.22 11.91
CA PHE A 174 3.52 3.33 12.99
C PHE A 174 4.92 2.72 12.78
N SER A 175 5.75 3.29 11.91
CA SER A 175 7.07 2.74 11.56
C SER A 175 8.01 2.51 12.75
N GLU A 176 7.83 3.23 13.86
CA GLU A 176 8.61 3.06 15.09
C GLU A 176 7.93 2.14 16.14
N GLU A 177 6.82 1.50 15.79
CA GLU A 177 6.02 0.68 16.71
C GLU A 177 5.89 -0.77 16.15
N PRO A 178 6.94 -1.61 16.27
CA PRO A 178 6.98 -2.94 15.64
C PRO A 178 5.78 -3.83 16.00
N GLU A 179 5.31 -3.76 17.23
CA GLU A 179 4.16 -4.55 17.69
C GLU A 179 2.84 -4.18 17.00
N ILE A 180 2.69 -2.91 16.58
CA ILE A 180 1.54 -2.47 15.78
C ILE A 180 1.74 -2.87 14.33
N LEU A 181 2.95 -2.71 13.76
CA LEU A 181 3.25 -3.14 12.40
C LEU A 181 2.92 -4.63 12.19
N LEU A 182 3.37 -5.50 13.11
CA LEU A 182 3.09 -6.94 13.05
C LEU A 182 1.58 -7.23 13.15
N MET A 183 0.87 -6.52 14.00
CA MET A 183 -0.59 -6.65 14.12
C MET A 183 -1.32 -6.22 12.85
N LEU A 184 -0.88 -5.13 12.20
CA LEU A 184 -1.42 -4.67 10.92
C LEU A 184 -1.19 -5.71 9.81
N ILE A 185 0.04 -6.24 9.70
CA ILE A 185 0.41 -7.28 8.72
C ILE A 185 -0.45 -8.54 8.92
N GLU A 186 -0.71 -8.92 10.16
CA GLU A 186 -1.57 -10.07 10.49
C GLU A 186 -3.04 -9.81 10.13
N LYS A 187 -3.53 -8.59 10.38
CA LYS A 187 -4.95 -8.26 10.28
C LYS A 187 -5.42 -7.96 8.86
N PHE A 188 -4.54 -7.36 8.03
CA PHE A 188 -4.93 -7.03 6.67
C PHE A 188 -4.94 -8.29 5.79
N PRO A 189 -6.09 -8.61 5.16
CA PRO A 189 -6.23 -9.83 4.38
C PRO A 189 -5.31 -9.83 3.16
N ASN A 190 -4.74 -10.98 2.87
CA ASN A 190 -3.84 -11.23 1.74
C ASN A 190 -2.53 -10.42 1.76
N THR A 191 -2.14 -9.89 2.90
CA THR A 191 -0.80 -9.35 3.09
C THR A 191 0.22 -10.49 3.03
N ARG A 192 1.23 -10.35 2.18
CA ARG A 192 2.35 -11.30 2.08
C ARG A 192 3.30 -11.05 3.24
N LYS A 193 3.15 -11.82 4.32
CA LYS A 193 3.93 -11.67 5.57
C LYS A 193 5.42 -11.83 5.33
N GLU A 194 5.81 -12.67 4.38
CA GLU A 194 7.19 -12.89 3.94
C GLU A 194 7.87 -11.63 3.37
N TYR A 195 7.11 -10.61 3.05
CA TYR A 195 7.65 -9.33 2.56
C TYR A 195 8.11 -8.40 3.69
N PHE A 196 7.96 -8.82 4.94
CA PHE A 196 8.29 -8.02 6.12
C PHE A 196 9.25 -8.76 7.04
N ASP A 197 10.14 -8.02 7.68
CA ASP A 197 11.06 -8.57 8.69
C ASP A 197 10.35 -8.80 10.05
N ARG A 198 11.11 -9.29 11.03
CA ARG A 198 10.60 -9.58 12.39
C ARG A 198 10.08 -8.34 13.12
N THR A 199 10.39 -7.15 12.66
CA THR A 199 9.94 -5.87 13.22
C THR A 199 8.80 -5.25 12.42
N GLY A 200 8.35 -5.93 11.35
CA GLY A 200 7.27 -5.48 10.47
C GLY A 200 7.71 -4.48 9.41
N HIS A 201 9.03 -4.27 9.21
CA HIS A 201 9.52 -3.41 8.13
C HIS A 201 9.63 -4.18 6.82
N PRO A 202 9.29 -3.52 5.69
CA PRO A 202 9.33 -4.17 4.39
C PRO A 202 10.76 -4.52 3.96
N MET A 203 10.93 -5.72 3.41
CA MET A 203 12.20 -6.26 2.92
C MET A 203 12.29 -6.24 1.40
N ALA A 204 13.52 -6.23 0.89
CA ALA A 204 13.79 -6.48 -0.52
C ALA A 204 13.54 -7.95 -0.89
N LEU A 205 13.03 -8.19 -2.12
CA LEU A 205 12.69 -9.54 -2.59
C LEU A 205 13.89 -10.50 -2.63
N ASP A 206 15.08 -10.02 -2.95
CA ASP A 206 16.32 -10.80 -2.96
C ASP A 206 16.73 -11.33 -1.58
N LYS A 207 16.19 -10.78 -0.52
CA LYS A 207 16.37 -11.26 0.86
C LYS A 207 15.33 -12.31 1.28
N ILE A 208 14.21 -12.39 0.58
CA ILE A 208 13.12 -13.32 0.90
C ILE A 208 13.49 -14.76 0.49
N GLU A 209 14.15 -14.95 -0.65
CA GLU A 209 14.58 -16.27 -1.13
C GLU A 209 15.65 -16.96 -0.27
N LYS A 210 16.27 -16.23 0.68
CA LYS A 210 17.31 -16.75 1.58
C LYS A 210 16.79 -17.24 2.94
N VAL A 211 15.48 -17.22 3.16
CA VAL A 211 14.84 -17.60 4.44
C VAL A 211 14.08 -18.93 4.33
N CYS A 212 14.13 -19.59 3.16
CA CYS A 212 13.61 -20.94 2.94
C CYS A 212 14.66 -22.02 3.16
#